data_af50d7f8809659bcb896f751a184fa3e
#
_entry.id   af50d7f8809659bcb896f751a184fa3e
#
_cell.length_a   1.000
_cell.length_b   1.000
_cell.length_c   1.000
_cell.angle_alpha   90.00
_cell.angle_beta   90.00
_cell.angle_gamma   90.00
#
_symmetry.space_group_name_H-M   'P 1'
#
loop_
_entity.id
_entity.type
_entity.pdbx_description
1 polymer ?
#
loop_
_entity_poly.entity_id
_entity_poly.type
_entity_poly.pdbx_seq_one_letter_code
_entity_poly.pdbx_strand_id
1 'polypeptide(L)'
;VNIAVGINWYLKHYAGIHISWNNMSQKLPDVLPAVKKKERHETDLKLRYDFNYCTFSYSMAFWDWNRWQKEIDWMALHGINMPLAIVGEECVWRNMLLKLGYTEEEVGKFIAGPAFLAWWEMNNLEGWGGPLPKDWYKQQEALQKKILARMKEMGMKPVLPGYCGMMPHDAKQKLGLNVTDGGLWNGYQRPANLSPTDSR
;
A
#
# COMPACT_ATOMS: atom_id res chain seq x y z
N VAL A 1 -2.49 17.01 7.29
CA VAL A 1 -3.59 16.98 6.31
C VAL A 1 -4.37 18.30 6.32
N ASN A 2 -4.95 18.76 7.42
CA ASN A 2 -5.86 19.92 7.42
C ASN A 2 -5.24 21.22 6.89
N ILE A 3 -3.98 21.51 7.24
CA ILE A 3 -3.25 22.67 6.71
C ILE A 3 -3.05 22.53 5.19
N ALA A 4 -2.67 21.35 4.71
CA ALA A 4 -2.50 21.08 3.29
C ALA A 4 -3.80 21.29 2.49
N VAL A 5 -4.93 20.83 3.03
CA VAL A 5 -6.26 21.08 2.43
C VAL A 5 -6.56 22.57 2.34
N GLY A 6 -6.26 23.35 3.41
CA GLY A 6 -6.41 24.79 3.39
C GLY A 6 -5.56 25.48 2.32
N ILE A 7 -4.32 25.02 2.15
CA ILE A 7 -3.43 25.51 1.08
C ILE A 7 -4.02 25.17 -0.29
N ASN A 8 -4.46 23.93 -0.53
CA ASN A 8 -5.06 23.54 -1.80
C ASN A 8 -6.34 24.32 -2.09
N TRP A 9 -7.17 24.54 -1.07
CA TRP A 9 -8.37 25.40 -1.18
C TRP A 9 -8.01 26.81 -1.63
N TYR A 10 -7.04 27.44 -0.98
CA TYR A 10 -6.55 28.76 -1.33
C TYR A 10 -6.02 28.81 -2.78
N LEU A 11 -5.17 27.87 -3.16
CA LEU A 11 -4.60 27.78 -4.50
C LEU A 11 -5.70 27.70 -5.55
N LYS A 12 -6.70 26.86 -5.32
CA LYS A 12 -7.81 26.64 -6.26
C LYS A 12 -8.74 27.85 -6.38
N HIS A 13 -9.16 28.43 -5.26
CA HIS A 13 -10.24 29.41 -5.23
C HIS A 13 -9.77 30.86 -5.29
N TYR A 14 -8.54 31.13 -4.93
CA TYR A 14 -7.95 32.47 -4.96
C TYR A 14 -6.87 32.62 -6.03
N ALA A 15 -5.96 31.69 -6.14
CA ALA A 15 -4.84 31.78 -7.08
C ALA A 15 -5.13 31.17 -8.47
N GLY A 16 -6.29 30.52 -8.66
CA GLY A 16 -6.68 29.89 -9.93
C GLY A 16 -5.82 28.67 -10.29
N ILE A 17 -5.16 28.04 -9.30
CA ILE A 17 -4.27 26.90 -9.48
C ILE A 17 -5.00 25.63 -9.10
N HIS A 18 -5.13 24.70 -10.06
CA HIS A 18 -5.72 23.40 -9.82
C HIS A 18 -4.65 22.32 -9.75
N ILE A 19 -4.38 21.81 -8.55
CA ILE A 19 -3.48 20.68 -8.35
C ILE A 19 -4.27 19.38 -8.58
N SER A 20 -3.91 18.64 -9.62
CA SER A 20 -4.49 17.34 -9.94
C SER A 20 -3.43 16.23 -9.83
N TRP A 21 -3.89 14.98 -9.83
CA TRP A 21 -3.00 13.81 -9.76
C TRP A 21 -1.92 13.81 -10.86
N ASN A 22 -2.29 14.24 -12.06
CA ASN A 22 -1.37 14.30 -13.22
C ASN A 22 -0.63 15.63 -13.35
N ASN A 23 -0.98 16.65 -12.57
CA ASN A 23 -0.39 17.99 -12.69
C ASN A 23 -0.24 18.62 -11.30
N MET A 24 0.84 18.28 -10.63
CA MET A 24 1.20 18.84 -9.32
C MET A 24 2.18 20.03 -9.42
N SER A 25 2.85 20.19 -10.55
CA SER A 25 3.83 21.25 -10.75
C SER A 25 3.18 22.45 -11.44
N GLN A 26 2.71 23.40 -10.64
CA GLN A 26 2.08 24.64 -11.12
C GLN A 26 2.98 25.83 -10.82
N LYS A 27 3.04 26.77 -11.75
CA LYS A 27 3.71 28.06 -11.50
C LYS A 27 2.78 28.92 -10.62
N LEU A 28 3.30 29.37 -9.50
CA LEU A 28 2.60 30.33 -8.67
C LEU A 28 2.60 31.72 -9.33
N PRO A 29 1.54 32.52 -9.14
CA PRO A 29 1.56 33.92 -9.57
C PRO A 29 2.64 34.70 -8.78
N ASP A 30 3.19 35.73 -9.41
CA ASP A 30 4.24 36.55 -8.78
C ASP A 30 3.72 37.26 -7.50
N VAL A 31 2.43 37.54 -7.45
CA VAL A 31 1.74 38.09 -6.26
C VAL A 31 0.60 37.17 -5.90
N LEU A 32 0.63 36.62 -4.69
CA LEU A 32 -0.45 35.78 -4.19
C LEU A 32 -1.67 36.62 -3.81
N PRO A 33 -2.88 36.28 -4.29
CA PRO A 33 -4.10 37.03 -3.97
C PRO A 33 -4.39 37.09 -2.46
N ALA A 34 -4.82 38.24 -1.97
CA ALA A 34 -5.16 38.41 -0.57
C ALA A 34 -6.51 37.76 -0.25
N VAL A 35 -6.59 37.10 0.90
CA VAL A 35 -7.84 36.57 1.46
C VAL A 35 -8.56 37.71 2.21
N LYS A 36 -9.71 38.15 1.71
CA LYS A 36 -10.42 39.30 2.24
C LYS A 36 -11.13 39.07 3.60
N LYS A 37 -11.51 37.80 3.86
CA LYS A 37 -12.19 37.42 5.11
C LYS A 37 -11.78 36.00 5.51
N LYS A 38 -11.82 35.72 6.82
CA LYS A 38 -11.59 34.35 7.32
C LYS A 38 -12.65 33.42 6.73
N GLU A 39 -12.20 32.32 6.17
CA GLU A 39 -13.06 31.23 5.70
C GLU A 39 -12.86 29.99 6.57
N ARG A 40 -13.92 29.21 6.72
CA ARG A 40 -13.93 27.95 7.45
C ARG A 40 -14.74 26.95 6.65
N HIS A 41 -14.10 25.81 6.34
CA HIS A 41 -14.71 24.68 5.67
C HIS A 41 -14.57 23.45 6.55
N GLU A 42 -15.64 22.70 6.68
CA GLU A 42 -15.72 21.53 7.56
C GLU A 42 -16.24 20.31 6.78
N THR A 43 -15.93 19.14 7.29
CA THR A 43 -16.48 17.87 6.82
C THR A 43 -16.77 16.97 8.02
N ASP A 44 -17.87 16.26 7.97
CA ASP A 44 -18.25 15.25 8.97
C ASP A 44 -17.50 13.92 8.76
N LEU A 45 -16.84 13.77 7.61
CA LEU A 45 -16.05 12.56 7.29
C LEU A 45 -14.76 12.53 8.11
N LYS A 46 -14.76 11.79 9.20
CA LYS A 46 -13.58 11.61 10.07
C LYS A 46 -12.47 10.81 9.41
N LEU A 47 -12.84 9.79 8.62
CA LEU A 47 -11.92 8.90 7.92
C LEU A 47 -12.12 9.08 6.41
N ARG A 48 -11.05 9.37 5.72
CA ARG A 48 -11.01 9.57 4.27
C ARG A 48 -9.93 8.63 3.73
N TYR A 49 -10.41 7.48 3.26
CA TYR A 49 -9.58 6.36 2.81
C TYR A 49 -9.19 6.55 1.35
N ASP A 50 -8.00 6.06 1.00
CA ASP A 50 -7.52 5.98 -0.38
C ASP A 50 -6.79 4.66 -0.63
N PHE A 51 -6.75 4.28 -1.91
CA PHE A 51 -6.23 3.06 -2.49
C PHE A 51 -7.06 1.81 -2.23
N ASN A 52 -6.92 0.88 -3.14
CA ASN A 52 -7.26 -0.52 -2.97
C ASN A 52 -6.04 -1.38 -3.35
N TYR A 53 -6.08 -2.67 -3.06
CA TYR A 53 -4.96 -3.56 -3.34
C TYR A 53 -4.54 -3.54 -4.82
N CYS A 54 -5.50 -3.59 -5.74
CA CYS A 54 -5.22 -3.64 -7.18
C CYS A 54 -4.39 -2.46 -7.67
N THR A 55 -4.60 -1.27 -7.11
CA THR A 55 -3.87 -0.06 -7.48
C THR A 55 -2.35 -0.22 -7.33
N PHE A 56 -1.91 -0.96 -6.31
CA PHE A 56 -0.48 -1.22 -6.07
C PHE A 56 0.17 -2.00 -7.20
N SER A 57 -0.52 -2.94 -7.84
CA SER A 57 0.04 -3.69 -8.98
C SER A 57 -0.23 -3.01 -10.32
N TYR A 58 -1.39 -2.36 -10.52
CA TYR A 58 -1.68 -1.67 -11.78
C TYR A 58 -0.87 -0.39 -11.99
N SER A 59 -0.63 0.38 -10.94
CA SER A 59 -0.01 1.71 -11.06
C SER A 59 1.30 1.85 -10.30
N MET A 60 1.45 1.17 -9.16
CA MET A 60 2.46 1.51 -8.16
C MET A 60 3.58 0.48 -8.00
N ALA A 61 3.54 -0.65 -8.75
CA ALA A 61 4.45 -1.79 -8.58
C ALA A 61 5.94 -1.42 -8.57
N PHE A 62 6.32 -0.38 -9.32
CA PHE A 62 7.71 0.05 -9.47
C PHE A 62 7.93 1.52 -9.07
N TRP A 63 7.03 2.08 -8.25
CA TRP A 63 7.22 3.45 -7.79
C TRP A 63 8.41 3.54 -6.83
N ASP A 64 9.28 4.51 -7.11
CA ASP A 64 10.36 4.90 -6.22
C ASP A 64 9.88 5.90 -5.13
N TRP A 65 10.81 6.29 -4.26
CA TRP A 65 10.52 7.27 -3.21
C TRP A 65 10.03 8.61 -3.76
N ASN A 66 10.60 9.10 -4.87
CA ASN A 66 10.23 10.40 -5.44
C ASN A 66 8.77 10.40 -5.90
N ARG A 67 8.30 9.28 -6.49
CA ARG A 67 6.90 9.15 -6.90
C ARG A 67 5.98 8.97 -5.70
N TRP A 68 6.37 8.16 -4.72
CA TRP A 68 5.59 7.98 -3.48
C TRP A 68 5.45 9.27 -2.67
N GLN A 69 6.51 10.07 -2.55
CA GLN A 69 6.45 11.36 -1.86
C GLN A 69 5.42 12.28 -2.50
N LYS A 70 5.42 12.39 -3.84
CA LYS A 70 4.42 13.19 -4.57
C LYS A 70 3.01 12.70 -4.32
N GLU A 71 2.80 11.39 -4.27
CA GLU A 71 1.49 10.80 -4.00
C GLU A 71 0.98 11.15 -2.60
N ILE A 72 1.84 11.01 -1.59
CA ILE A 72 1.49 11.35 -0.20
C ILE A 72 1.18 12.84 -0.08
N ASP A 73 1.95 13.69 -0.73
CA ASP A 73 1.71 15.14 -0.74
C ASP A 73 0.39 15.47 -1.45
N TRP A 74 0.09 14.80 -2.56
CA TRP A 74 -1.19 14.94 -3.25
C TRP A 74 -2.36 14.50 -2.36
N MET A 75 -2.27 13.35 -1.71
CA MET A 75 -3.27 12.87 -0.75
C MET A 75 -3.52 13.89 0.36
N ALA A 76 -2.45 14.46 0.93
CA ALA A 76 -2.55 15.49 1.97
C ALA A 76 -3.30 16.73 1.50
N LEU A 77 -3.00 17.21 0.28
CA LEU A 77 -3.67 18.36 -0.35
C LEU A 77 -5.16 18.09 -0.61
N HIS A 78 -5.54 16.84 -0.86
CA HIS A 78 -6.93 16.43 -1.14
C HIS A 78 -7.68 15.89 0.08
N GLY A 79 -7.07 15.97 1.26
CA GLY A 79 -7.74 15.65 2.52
C GLY A 79 -7.76 14.18 2.90
N ILE A 80 -7.08 13.31 2.16
CA ILE A 80 -6.92 11.90 2.51
C ILE A 80 -6.12 11.80 3.82
N ASN A 81 -6.64 11.04 4.77
CA ASN A 81 -6.00 10.88 6.08
C ASN A 81 -5.84 9.42 6.51
N MET A 82 -6.27 8.47 5.67
CA MET A 82 -6.24 7.05 5.98
C MET A 82 -5.93 6.21 4.73
N PRO A 83 -4.72 6.33 4.15
CA PRO A 83 -4.36 5.54 2.96
C PRO A 83 -3.97 4.10 3.32
N LEU A 84 -4.25 3.16 2.40
CA LEU A 84 -3.68 1.81 2.45
C LEU A 84 -2.16 1.88 2.23
N ALA A 85 -1.37 1.14 3.02
CA ALA A 85 0.09 1.23 3.02
C ALA A 85 0.75 -0.16 3.04
N ILE A 86 0.57 -0.92 1.95
CA ILE A 86 0.99 -2.33 1.84
C ILE A 86 2.36 -2.54 1.18
N VAL A 87 3.08 -1.49 0.80
CA VAL A 87 4.45 -1.61 0.26
C VAL A 87 5.34 -2.35 1.24
N GLY A 88 6.02 -3.40 0.79
CA GLY A 88 6.93 -4.19 1.63
C GLY A 88 6.23 -5.21 2.53
N GLU A 89 4.93 -5.43 2.38
CA GLU A 89 4.19 -6.48 3.11
C GLU A 89 4.81 -7.86 2.88
N GLU A 90 5.26 -8.13 1.66
CA GLU A 90 5.96 -9.36 1.29
C GLU A 90 7.24 -9.61 2.09
N CYS A 91 7.86 -8.55 2.66
CA CYS A 91 9.01 -8.69 3.54
C CYS A 91 8.61 -9.33 4.88
N VAL A 92 7.45 -8.97 5.40
CA VAL A 92 6.89 -9.53 6.64
C VAL A 92 6.57 -11.01 6.41
N TRP A 93 5.91 -11.33 5.30
CA TRP A 93 5.59 -12.69 4.89
C TRP A 93 6.84 -13.57 4.74
N ARG A 94 7.84 -13.09 4.00
CA ARG A 94 9.11 -13.79 3.85
C ARG A 94 9.74 -14.11 5.22
N ASN A 95 9.84 -13.09 6.08
CA ASN A 95 10.46 -13.25 7.38
C ASN A 95 9.69 -14.23 8.28
N MET A 96 8.36 -14.23 8.22
CA MET A 96 7.51 -15.19 8.92
C MET A 96 7.72 -16.61 8.39
N LEU A 97 7.66 -16.81 7.07
CA LEU A 97 7.80 -18.12 6.45
C LEU A 97 9.17 -18.74 6.72
N LEU A 98 10.25 -17.95 6.65
CA LEU A 98 11.59 -18.43 7.02
C LEU A 98 11.66 -18.91 8.49
N LYS A 99 11.00 -18.18 9.42
CA LYS A 99 10.91 -18.61 10.82
C LYS A 99 10.09 -19.89 11.00
N LEU A 100 9.14 -20.14 10.12
CA LEU A 100 8.35 -21.38 10.11
C LEU A 100 9.08 -22.56 9.44
N GLY A 101 10.29 -22.35 8.93
CA GLY A 101 11.12 -23.40 8.32
C GLY A 101 10.99 -23.54 6.80
N TYR A 102 10.38 -22.58 6.12
CA TYR A 102 10.48 -22.48 4.67
C TYR A 102 11.86 -22.01 4.25
N THR A 103 12.34 -22.48 3.11
CA THR A 103 13.56 -21.98 2.48
C THR A 103 13.30 -20.75 1.63
N GLU A 104 14.35 -20.00 1.28
CA GLU A 104 14.25 -18.86 0.35
C GLU A 104 13.66 -19.25 -1.01
N GLU A 105 13.99 -20.46 -1.49
CA GLU A 105 13.45 -20.97 -2.75
C GLU A 105 11.94 -21.22 -2.66
N GLU A 106 11.48 -21.84 -1.58
CA GLU A 106 10.06 -22.10 -1.35
C GLU A 106 9.27 -20.79 -1.18
N VAL A 107 9.81 -19.83 -0.43
CA VAL A 107 9.24 -18.48 -0.31
C VAL A 107 9.14 -17.82 -1.67
N GLY A 108 10.17 -17.93 -2.50
CA GLY A 108 10.15 -17.38 -3.86
C GLY A 108 9.14 -18.04 -4.81
N LYS A 109 8.75 -19.29 -4.54
CA LYS A 109 7.66 -19.98 -5.26
C LYS A 109 6.27 -19.57 -4.77
N PHE A 110 6.16 -19.11 -3.53
CA PHE A 110 4.90 -18.70 -2.93
C PHE A 110 4.56 -17.23 -3.20
N ILE A 111 5.51 -16.31 -2.99
CA ILE A 111 5.29 -14.88 -3.17
C ILE A 111 5.29 -14.54 -4.66
N ALA A 112 4.28 -13.81 -5.13
CA ALA A 112 4.18 -13.41 -6.51
C ALA A 112 5.22 -12.33 -6.90
N GLY A 113 5.45 -12.17 -8.20
CA GLY A 113 6.31 -11.12 -8.74
C GLY A 113 5.73 -9.71 -8.54
N PRO A 114 6.53 -8.64 -8.75
CA PRO A 114 6.18 -7.27 -8.38
C PRO A 114 4.84 -6.78 -8.93
N ALA A 115 4.54 -7.10 -10.19
CA ALA A 115 3.30 -6.68 -10.84
C ALA A 115 2.06 -7.49 -10.41
N PHE A 116 2.23 -8.53 -9.59
CA PHE A 116 1.17 -9.44 -9.16
C PHE A 116 1.02 -9.53 -7.64
N LEU A 117 1.81 -8.79 -6.88
CA LEU A 117 1.77 -8.79 -5.41
C LEU A 117 0.37 -8.49 -4.85
N ALA A 118 -0.35 -7.53 -5.42
CA ALA A 118 -1.68 -7.18 -4.95
C ALA A 118 -2.68 -8.35 -5.05
N TRP A 119 -2.61 -9.16 -6.12
CA TRP A 119 -3.46 -10.36 -6.25
C TRP A 119 -3.04 -11.47 -5.30
N TRP A 120 -1.74 -11.62 -5.06
CA TRP A 120 -1.22 -12.53 -4.05
C TRP A 120 -1.67 -12.11 -2.65
N GLU A 121 -1.55 -10.85 -2.28
CA GLU A 121 -2.01 -10.30 -0.98
C GLU A 121 -3.53 -10.44 -0.79
N MET A 122 -4.30 -10.41 -1.87
CA MET A 122 -5.74 -10.69 -1.84
C MET A 122 -6.08 -12.19 -1.83
N ASN A 123 -5.10 -13.08 -1.66
CA ASN A 123 -5.29 -14.53 -1.62
C ASN A 123 -5.83 -15.13 -2.94
N ASN A 124 -5.47 -14.55 -4.08
CA ASN A 124 -5.97 -14.99 -5.39
C ASN A 124 -5.03 -15.94 -6.12
N LEU A 125 -3.71 -15.84 -5.90
CA LEU A 125 -2.72 -16.65 -6.61
C LEU A 125 -1.42 -16.78 -5.82
N GLU A 126 -0.67 -17.85 -6.09
CA GLU A 126 0.71 -18.06 -5.60
C GLU A 126 1.73 -17.85 -6.72
N GLY A 127 2.89 -17.31 -6.40
CA GLY A 127 4.14 -17.37 -7.16
C GLY A 127 4.13 -16.82 -8.59
N TRP A 128 3.03 -16.31 -9.08
CA TRP A 128 2.94 -15.83 -10.45
C TRP A 128 3.87 -14.65 -10.70
N GLY A 129 4.66 -14.72 -11.79
CA GLY A 129 5.63 -13.68 -12.13
C GLY A 129 6.82 -13.55 -11.18
N GLY A 130 6.98 -14.48 -10.24
CA GLY A 130 8.12 -14.60 -9.33
C GLY A 130 9.29 -15.40 -9.90
N PRO A 131 10.34 -15.62 -9.10
CA PRO A 131 10.57 -15.03 -7.78
C PRO A 131 10.87 -13.53 -7.84
N LEU A 132 10.74 -12.85 -6.69
CA LEU A 132 11.13 -11.46 -6.56
C LEU A 132 12.64 -11.27 -6.77
N PRO A 133 13.10 -10.13 -7.32
CA PRO A 133 14.51 -9.82 -7.45
C PRO A 133 15.26 -9.88 -6.11
N LYS A 134 16.53 -10.26 -6.14
CA LYS A 134 17.35 -10.56 -4.94
C LYS A 134 17.37 -9.43 -3.90
N ASP A 135 17.41 -8.18 -4.35
CA ASP A 135 17.46 -7.00 -3.47
C ASP A 135 16.06 -6.38 -3.19
N TRP A 136 15.00 -6.96 -3.74
CA TRP A 136 13.65 -6.43 -3.67
C TRP A 136 13.21 -6.19 -2.22
N TYR A 137 13.27 -7.21 -1.39
CA TYR A 137 12.82 -7.13 0.01
C TYR A 137 13.48 -5.99 0.77
N LYS A 138 14.81 -5.85 0.65
CA LYS A 138 15.55 -4.77 1.29
C LYS A 138 15.14 -3.39 0.79
N GLN A 139 14.93 -3.26 -0.51
CA GLN A 139 14.51 -2.00 -1.14
C GLN A 139 13.09 -1.62 -0.71
N GLN A 140 12.15 -2.56 -0.72
CA GLN A 140 10.75 -2.30 -0.33
C GLN A 140 10.61 -2.01 1.16
N GLU A 141 11.34 -2.70 2.03
CA GLU A 141 11.39 -2.39 3.46
C GLU A 141 11.88 -0.94 3.70
N ALA A 142 12.97 -0.56 3.02
CA ALA A 142 13.51 0.80 3.13
C ALA A 142 12.54 1.85 2.59
N LEU A 143 11.85 1.55 1.48
CA LEU A 143 10.84 2.41 0.88
C LEU A 143 9.63 2.58 1.82
N GLN A 144 9.10 1.50 2.37
CA GLN A 144 7.96 1.54 3.29
C GLN A 144 8.25 2.37 4.54
N LYS A 145 9.46 2.26 5.10
CA LYS A 145 9.87 3.12 6.24
C LYS A 145 9.77 4.62 5.90
N LYS A 146 10.16 5.01 4.69
CA LYS A 146 10.02 6.40 4.23
C LYS A 146 8.57 6.80 4.03
N ILE A 147 7.75 5.92 3.42
CA ILE A 147 6.33 6.13 3.20
C ILE A 147 5.62 6.38 4.54
N LEU A 148 5.79 5.48 5.50
CA LEU A 148 5.16 5.58 6.82
C LEU A 148 5.62 6.81 7.59
N ALA A 149 6.91 7.16 7.52
CA ALA A 149 7.43 8.38 8.14
C ALA A 149 6.76 9.63 7.55
N ARG A 150 6.66 9.72 6.22
CA ARG A 150 6.01 10.85 5.53
C ARG A 150 4.51 10.92 5.82
N MET A 151 3.81 9.80 5.80
CA MET A 151 2.40 9.76 6.19
C MET A 151 2.19 10.28 7.63
N LYS A 152 3.05 9.86 8.56
CA LYS A 152 3.03 10.35 9.95
C LYS A 152 3.27 11.87 10.04
N GLU A 153 4.25 12.40 9.32
CA GLU A 153 4.51 13.85 9.23
C GLU A 153 3.28 14.61 8.73
N MET A 154 2.56 14.07 7.76
CA MET A 154 1.33 14.66 7.23
C MET A 154 0.12 14.47 8.15
N GLY A 155 0.25 13.75 9.26
CA GLY A 155 -0.86 13.45 10.18
C GLY A 155 -1.86 12.44 9.62
N MET A 156 -1.41 11.54 8.75
CA MET A 156 -2.21 10.42 8.24
C MET A 156 -2.12 9.21 9.17
N LYS A 157 -3.13 8.34 9.10
CA LYS A 157 -3.18 7.03 9.77
C LYS A 157 -3.11 5.95 8.71
N PRO A 158 -1.92 5.38 8.43
CA PRO A 158 -1.81 4.33 7.42
C PRO A 158 -2.62 3.10 7.83
N VAL A 159 -3.28 2.48 6.86
CA VAL A 159 -3.96 1.19 7.02
C VAL A 159 -3.00 0.10 6.61
N LEU A 160 -2.80 -0.85 7.51
CA LEU A 160 -1.97 -2.03 7.29
C LEU A 160 -2.86 -3.28 7.38
N PRO A 161 -2.55 -4.33 6.61
CA PRO A 161 -3.24 -5.61 6.74
C PRO A 161 -3.08 -6.20 8.15
N GLY A 162 -4.12 -6.84 8.63
CA GLY A 162 -4.07 -7.64 9.83
C GLY A 162 -3.89 -9.14 9.51
N TYR A 163 -4.28 -9.99 10.45
CA TYR A 163 -4.29 -11.43 10.23
C TYR A 163 -5.27 -11.81 9.10
N CYS A 164 -4.79 -12.55 8.10
CA CYS A 164 -5.61 -13.01 6.98
C CYS A 164 -5.69 -14.54 6.86
N GLY A 165 -4.87 -15.29 7.60
CA GLY A 165 -4.82 -16.75 7.55
C GLY A 165 -4.21 -17.34 6.27
N MET A 166 -3.70 -16.53 5.36
CA MET A 166 -3.09 -16.99 4.12
C MET A 166 -1.81 -17.79 4.42
N MET A 167 -1.65 -18.93 3.76
CA MET A 167 -0.48 -19.80 3.87
C MET A 167 -0.16 -20.42 2.52
N PRO A 168 1.10 -20.85 2.26
CA PRO A 168 1.39 -21.67 1.10
C PRO A 168 0.47 -22.90 1.04
N HIS A 169 0.06 -23.32 -0.15
CA HIS A 169 -0.86 -24.46 -0.31
C HIS A 169 -0.32 -25.76 0.26
N ASP A 170 1.00 -25.90 0.38
CA ASP A 170 1.68 -27.07 0.95
C ASP A 170 1.85 -27.01 2.48
N ALA A 171 1.35 -25.99 3.16
CA ALA A 171 1.53 -25.77 4.59
C ALA A 171 1.02 -26.94 5.46
N LYS A 172 0.01 -27.69 4.99
CA LYS A 172 -0.47 -28.89 5.67
C LYS A 172 0.60 -29.97 5.68
N GLN A 173 1.22 -30.23 4.55
CA GLN A 173 2.23 -31.26 4.38
C GLN A 173 3.52 -30.89 5.09
N LYS A 174 3.95 -29.64 4.95
CA LYS A 174 5.23 -29.15 5.47
C LYS A 174 5.21 -28.89 6.98
N LEU A 175 4.16 -28.27 7.48
CA LEU A 175 4.08 -27.78 8.86
C LEU A 175 3.06 -28.52 9.71
N GLY A 176 2.27 -29.39 9.11
CA GLY A 176 1.14 -30.06 9.81
C GLY A 176 0.02 -29.11 10.23
N LEU A 177 -0.08 -27.94 9.64
CA LEU A 177 -1.12 -26.95 9.97
C LEU A 177 -2.50 -27.38 9.47
N ASN A 178 -3.54 -26.98 10.17
CA ASN A 178 -4.92 -27.19 9.73
C ASN A 178 -5.31 -26.10 8.74
N VAL A 179 -4.95 -26.31 7.48
CA VAL A 179 -5.27 -25.39 6.38
C VAL A 179 -6.28 -26.02 5.42
N THR A 180 -7.13 -25.18 4.84
CA THR A 180 -8.04 -25.55 3.75
C THR A 180 -7.42 -25.15 2.43
N ASP A 181 -7.58 -25.98 1.39
CA ASP A 181 -7.17 -25.66 0.03
C ASP A 181 -7.94 -24.43 -0.47
N GLY A 182 -7.24 -23.44 -1.00
CA GLY A 182 -7.81 -22.25 -1.62
C GLY A 182 -8.45 -22.51 -2.99
N GLY A 183 -8.19 -23.68 -3.61
CA GLY A 183 -8.61 -24.01 -4.97
C GLY A 183 -7.87 -23.19 -6.02
N LEU A 184 -8.54 -22.96 -7.15
CA LEU A 184 -8.00 -22.20 -8.28
C LEU A 184 -8.72 -20.86 -8.45
N TRP A 185 -7.97 -19.84 -8.82
CA TRP A 185 -8.49 -18.59 -9.34
C TRP A 185 -8.00 -18.38 -10.77
N ASN A 186 -8.94 -18.38 -11.72
CA ASN A 186 -8.61 -18.23 -13.13
C ASN A 186 -7.56 -19.25 -13.66
N GLY A 187 -7.56 -20.47 -13.12
CA GLY A 187 -6.59 -21.53 -13.44
C GLY A 187 -5.28 -21.47 -12.66
N TYR A 188 -5.07 -20.47 -11.81
CA TYR A 188 -3.90 -20.34 -10.94
C TYR A 188 -4.17 -20.88 -9.54
N GLN A 189 -3.17 -21.55 -8.95
CA GLN A 189 -3.23 -22.03 -7.56
C GLN A 189 -3.40 -20.83 -6.62
N ARG A 190 -4.39 -20.92 -5.75
CA ARG A 190 -4.57 -19.97 -4.64
C ARG A 190 -3.79 -20.43 -3.41
N PRO A 191 -3.34 -19.50 -2.55
CA PRO A 191 -2.89 -19.82 -1.21
C PRO A 191 -3.91 -20.67 -0.43
N ALA A 192 -3.42 -21.49 0.49
CA ALA A 192 -4.26 -22.14 1.48
C ALA A 192 -4.70 -21.15 2.57
N ASN A 193 -5.71 -21.52 3.34
CA ASN A 193 -6.22 -20.71 4.42
C ASN A 193 -6.08 -21.46 5.77
N LEU A 194 -5.32 -20.88 6.68
CA LEU A 194 -5.18 -21.39 8.06
C LEU A 194 -6.49 -21.19 8.82
N SER A 195 -6.95 -22.24 9.48
CA SER A 195 -8.11 -22.15 10.35
C SER A 195 -7.83 -21.16 11.50
N PRO A 196 -8.73 -20.21 11.79
CA PRO A 196 -8.57 -19.31 12.94
C PRO A 196 -8.66 -20.04 14.29
N THR A 197 -9.08 -21.30 14.27
CA THR A 197 -9.14 -22.16 15.47
C THR A 197 -7.95 -23.11 15.57
N ASP A 198 -6.96 -23.02 14.69
CA ASP A 198 -5.70 -23.78 14.86
C ASP A 198 -4.97 -23.24 16.09
N SER A 199 -4.62 -24.13 16.99
CA SER A 199 -3.99 -23.80 18.28
C SER A 199 -2.45 -23.75 18.23
N ARG A 200 -1.87 -23.92 17.06
CA ARG A 200 -0.40 -23.96 16.84
C ARG A 200 0.16 -22.67 16.30
#